data_cf758eb362347f356b0928aa220cc59a
#
_entry.id   cf758eb362347f356b0928aa220cc59a
#
_cell.length_a   1.000
_cell.length_b   1.000
_cell.length_c   1.000
_cell.angle_alpha   90.00
_cell.angle_beta   90.00
_cell.angle_gamma   90.00
#
_symmetry.space_group_name_H-M   'P 1'
#
loop_
_entity.id
_entity.type
_entity.pdbx_description
1 polymer ?
#
loop_
_entity_poly.entity_id
_entity_poly.type
_entity_poly.pdbx_seq_one_letter_code
_entity_poly.pdbx_strand_id
1 'polypeptide(L)'
;MIRAMHFLVLWATAAGGGSPEWERPGADSARVAALLAALAHTDPVICDLIGDQLGNFWMGDDPARLGRFSDAPTRIQGAKDSLAGSVTDPRALTLLAATLGTDNACVRRVAAKLLGRSAVSAAVLRELLADPSPRIRESAAFAAGVGERRDTRAALEHLLADTATGPAAMAGWALGEIHDPASAQALQGAVHASSPRVRLASAWALGQLEDASFVKDVLPLLRDPDPLMRATAAEALGRMKSPRVGAALVGALSDRNTAVRRAAVSALADLHERSAVAALEGLLLNDSDSEVQRECARALGELRAARSLEPLARALGDRDVEVQRAAADAIAELEDVTKAPAALVRATTSPDPELRRNATKSLARIGDPATLQALADRVGDEDKDIRLAAVEGLGEMKIPAAIPGLTRALNDRDPEVRRAAAEALGKTQE
;
A
#
# COMPACT_ATOMS: atom_id res chain seq x y z
N MET A 1 17.86 -24.77 3.63
CA MET A 1 17.11 -23.62 3.13
C MET A 1 17.94 -22.34 3.05
N ILE A 2 18.60 -21.90 4.12
CA ILE A 2 19.43 -20.67 4.15
C ILE A 2 20.59 -20.66 3.13
N ARG A 3 21.17 -21.83 2.78
CA ARG A 3 22.28 -21.93 1.81
C ARG A 3 21.87 -21.72 0.35
N ALA A 4 20.64 -22.00 -0.04
CA ALA A 4 20.16 -21.75 -1.41
C ALA A 4 19.84 -20.26 -1.62
N MET A 5 19.30 -19.58 -0.59
CA MET A 5 19.12 -18.12 -0.61
C MET A 5 20.44 -17.37 -0.72
N HIS A 6 21.49 -17.83 -0.03
CA HIS A 6 22.84 -17.25 -0.16
C HIS A 6 23.46 -17.43 -1.55
N PHE A 7 23.14 -18.50 -2.27
CA PHE A 7 23.71 -18.73 -3.60
C PHE A 7 23.10 -17.82 -4.68
N LEU A 8 21.81 -17.55 -4.62
CA LEU A 8 21.15 -16.63 -5.55
C LEU A 8 21.48 -15.15 -5.24
N VAL A 9 21.58 -14.77 -3.97
CA VAL A 9 21.98 -13.41 -3.55
C VAL A 9 23.50 -13.21 -3.68
N LEU A 10 24.34 -14.22 -3.42
CA LEU A 10 25.80 -14.13 -3.56
C LEU A 10 26.26 -14.12 -5.03
N TRP A 11 25.48 -14.67 -5.95
CA TRP A 11 25.77 -14.51 -7.39
C TRP A 11 25.51 -13.08 -7.88
N ALA A 12 24.61 -12.38 -7.25
CA ALA A 12 24.35 -10.97 -7.52
C ALA A 12 25.35 -10.01 -6.84
N THR A 13 26.01 -10.42 -5.75
CA THR A 13 26.90 -9.53 -4.97
C THR A 13 28.40 -9.81 -5.16
N ALA A 14 28.81 -10.87 -5.85
CA ALA A 14 30.22 -11.26 -6.02
C ALA A 14 31.00 -10.44 -7.06
N ALA A 15 30.37 -9.50 -7.75
CA ALA A 15 31.03 -8.57 -8.66
C ALA A 15 30.83 -7.15 -8.17
N GLY A 16 31.74 -6.70 -7.33
CA GLY A 16 31.97 -5.31 -6.89
C GLY A 16 30.95 -4.26 -7.27
N GLY A 17 30.07 -3.84 -6.33
CA GLY A 17 29.40 -2.53 -6.28
C GLY A 17 28.58 -2.06 -7.49
N GLY A 18 28.28 -2.89 -8.47
CA GLY A 18 27.47 -2.58 -9.64
C GLY A 18 26.12 -3.32 -9.61
N SER A 19 25.13 -2.79 -10.30
CA SER A 19 23.86 -3.44 -10.57
C SER A 19 24.07 -4.88 -11.06
N PRO A 20 23.23 -5.87 -10.65
CA PRO A 20 23.31 -7.23 -11.14
C PRO A 20 23.43 -7.27 -12.67
N GLU A 21 24.19 -8.23 -13.20
CA GLU A 21 24.48 -8.28 -14.65
C GLU A 21 23.26 -8.31 -15.56
N TRP A 22 22.14 -8.82 -15.06
CA TRP A 22 20.84 -8.87 -15.78
C TRP A 22 20.07 -7.55 -15.74
N GLU A 23 20.45 -6.59 -14.89
CA GLU A 23 19.91 -5.20 -14.87
C GLU A 23 20.58 -4.29 -15.90
N ARG A 24 21.68 -4.76 -16.52
CA ARG A 24 22.36 -3.94 -17.51
C ARG A 24 21.57 -3.91 -18.83
N PRO A 25 21.48 -2.76 -19.51
CA PRO A 25 20.90 -2.68 -20.84
C PRO A 25 21.54 -3.74 -21.75
N GLY A 26 20.71 -4.62 -22.36
CA GLY A 26 21.21 -5.69 -23.22
C GLY A 26 21.43 -7.04 -22.55
N ALA A 27 20.63 -7.37 -21.51
CA ALA A 27 20.59 -8.76 -21.03
C ALA A 27 20.35 -9.70 -22.20
N ASP A 28 21.34 -10.54 -22.49
CA ASP A 28 21.32 -11.43 -23.64
C ASP A 28 20.37 -12.62 -23.43
N SER A 29 20.03 -13.30 -24.51
CA SER A 29 19.13 -14.46 -24.48
C SER A 29 19.64 -15.58 -23.58
N ALA A 30 20.94 -15.75 -23.40
CA ALA A 30 21.53 -16.77 -22.54
C ALA A 30 21.24 -16.49 -21.06
N ARG A 31 21.32 -15.24 -20.62
CA ARG A 31 21.01 -14.84 -19.24
C ARG A 31 19.52 -14.97 -18.92
N VAL A 32 18.67 -14.55 -19.84
CA VAL A 32 17.21 -14.76 -19.71
C VAL A 32 16.90 -16.24 -19.64
N ALA A 33 17.49 -17.09 -20.51
CA ALA A 33 17.30 -18.52 -20.48
C ALA A 33 17.75 -19.14 -19.15
N ALA A 34 18.92 -18.75 -18.64
CA ALA A 34 19.43 -19.23 -17.37
C ALA A 34 18.52 -18.87 -16.18
N LEU A 35 17.99 -17.64 -16.16
CA LEU A 35 17.01 -17.20 -15.17
C LEU A 35 15.73 -18.05 -15.21
N LEU A 36 15.12 -18.19 -16.39
CA LEU A 36 13.88 -18.96 -16.55
C LEU A 36 14.07 -20.45 -16.20
N ALA A 37 15.22 -21.02 -16.56
CA ALA A 37 15.58 -22.40 -16.18
C ALA A 37 15.75 -22.56 -14.68
N ALA A 38 16.42 -21.63 -14.01
CA ALA A 38 16.56 -21.63 -12.55
C ALA A 38 15.18 -21.55 -11.86
N LEU A 39 14.28 -20.71 -12.35
CA LEU A 39 12.92 -20.54 -11.82
C LEU A 39 12.05 -21.78 -12.02
N ALA A 40 12.25 -22.55 -13.08
CA ALA A 40 11.47 -23.74 -13.38
C ALA A 40 11.59 -24.84 -12.29
N HIS A 41 12.66 -24.83 -11.53
CA HIS A 41 12.95 -25.80 -10.46
C HIS A 41 12.88 -25.17 -9.05
N THR A 42 12.42 -23.93 -8.94
CA THR A 42 12.35 -23.18 -7.70
C THR A 42 11.02 -23.45 -7.00
N ASP A 43 11.04 -23.50 -5.66
CA ASP A 43 9.84 -23.57 -4.84
C ASP A 43 8.88 -22.41 -5.20
N PRO A 44 7.56 -22.66 -5.34
CA PRO A 44 6.59 -21.62 -5.70
C PRO A 44 6.64 -20.37 -4.81
N VAL A 45 6.90 -20.55 -3.52
CA VAL A 45 7.04 -19.43 -2.55
C VAL A 45 8.27 -18.58 -2.87
N ILE A 46 9.40 -19.22 -3.14
CA ILE A 46 10.65 -18.53 -3.50
C ILE A 46 10.48 -17.85 -4.86
N CYS A 47 9.77 -18.48 -5.75
CA CYS A 47 9.50 -17.92 -7.07
C CYS A 47 8.58 -16.69 -7.02
N ASP A 48 7.58 -16.69 -6.15
CA ASP A 48 6.75 -15.51 -5.92
C ASP A 48 7.57 -14.35 -5.35
N LEU A 49 8.47 -14.62 -4.40
CA LEU A 49 9.42 -13.63 -3.88
C LEU A 49 10.33 -13.06 -4.97
N ILE A 50 10.90 -13.93 -5.82
CA ILE A 50 11.74 -13.49 -6.95
C ILE A 50 10.87 -12.70 -7.96
N GLY A 51 9.69 -13.20 -8.28
CA GLY A 51 8.75 -12.51 -9.15
C GLY A 51 8.38 -11.13 -8.61
N ASP A 52 8.29 -10.96 -7.31
CA ASP A 52 8.03 -9.67 -6.67
C ASP A 52 9.26 -8.76 -6.69
N GLN A 53 10.47 -9.29 -6.51
CA GLN A 53 11.71 -8.53 -6.61
C GLN A 53 12.05 -8.07 -8.04
N LEU A 54 11.49 -8.72 -9.06
CA LEU A 54 11.69 -8.38 -10.46
C LEU A 54 10.74 -7.30 -10.99
N GLY A 55 9.99 -6.63 -10.18
CA GLY A 55 9.11 -5.59 -10.66
C GLY A 55 8.40 -4.76 -9.61
N ASN A 56 8.43 -3.43 -9.68
CA ASN A 56 7.67 -2.53 -8.82
C ASN A 56 6.17 -2.85 -8.89
N PHE A 57 5.75 -3.81 -8.11
CA PHE A 57 4.37 -4.11 -7.95
C PHE A 57 3.99 -3.93 -6.49
N TRP A 58 3.71 -2.67 -6.15
CA TRP A 58 3.05 -2.35 -4.92
C TRP A 58 1.57 -2.66 -5.09
N MET A 59 1.14 -3.74 -4.50
CA MET A 59 -0.27 -4.02 -4.30
C MET A 59 -0.53 -3.85 -2.81
N GLY A 60 -1.15 -2.77 -2.46
CA GLY A 60 -1.88 -2.62 -1.22
C GLY A 60 -2.87 -3.79 -1.06
N ASP A 61 -3.34 -4.01 0.14
CA ASP A 61 -4.16 -5.16 0.52
C ASP A 61 -5.18 -5.58 -0.55
N ASP A 62 -4.84 -6.68 -1.19
CA ASP A 62 -5.65 -7.64 -1.94
C ASP A 62 -6.26 -7.37 -3.33
N PRO A 63 -6.08 -6.26 -4.05
CA PRO A 63 -6.18 -6.31 -5.50
C PRO A 63 -5.15 -7.28 -6.12
N ALA A 64 -4.19 -7.75 -5.33
CA ALA A 64 -3.22 -8.78 -5.67
C ALA A 64 -3.82 -10.03 -6.30
N ARG A 65 -5.08 -10.32 -6.03
CA ARG A 65 -5.78 -11.43 -6.66
C ARG A 65 -6.19 -11.14 -8.10
N LEU A 66 -6.31 -9.86 -8.47
CA LEU A 66 -6.73 -9.48 -9.81
C LEU A 66 -5.62 -9.69 -10.85
N GLY A 67 -4.37 -9.36 -10.51
CA GLY A 67 -3.21 -9.57 -11.38
C GLY A 67 -2.61 -10.97 -11.33
N ARG A 68 -3.33 -11.98 -10.81
CA ARG A 68 -2.87 -13.38 -10.78
C ARG A 68 -3.35 -14.16 -11.97
N PHE A 69 -2.49 -15.07 -12.42
CA PHE A 69 -2.91 -16.11 -13.34
C PHE A 69 -3.94 -17.02 -12.67
N SER A 70 -4.88 -17.53 -13.46
CA SER A 70 -5.98 -18.36 -12.99
C SER A 70 -5.53 -19.66 -12.29
N ASP A 71 -4.35 -20.15 -12.60
CA ASP A 71 -3.72 -21.36 -12.08
C ASP A 71 -2.57 -21.09 -11.09
N ALA A 72 -2.34 -19.82 -10.69
CA ALA A 72 -1.27 -19.47 -9.76
C ALA A 72 -1.63 -19.78 -8.29
N PRO A 73 -0.68 -20.25 -7.48
CA PRO A 73 -0.86 -20.42 -6.03
C PRO A 73 -1.09 -19.09 -5.33
N THR A 74 -1.52 -19.14 -4.07
CA THR A 74 -1.77 -17.96 -3.23
C THR A 74 -0.46 -17.21 -2.95
N ARG A 75 -0.47 -15.89 -3.11
CA ARG A 75 0.70 -15.01 -2.99
C ARG A 75 1.17 -14.85 -1.54
N ILE A 76 2.49 -14.67 -1.37
CA ILE A 76 3.09 -14.13 -0.14
C ILE A 76 3.32 -12.63 -0.33
N GLN A 77 2.89 -11.82 0.62
CA GLN A 77 3.16 -10.38 0.66
C GLN A 77 4.64 -10.11 0.90
N GLY A 78 5.20 -9.12 0.20
CA GLY A 78 6.43 -8.47 0.60
C GLY A 78 7.49 -8.31 -0.48
N ALA A 79 8.21 -7.29 -0.40
CA ALA A 79 9.40 -6.76 -1.03
C ALA A 79 9.15 -5.77 -2.20
N LYS A 80 9.60 -4.55 -1.94
CA LYS A 80 9.70 -3.46 -2.92
C LYS A 80 10.74 -3.82 -3.97
N ASP A 81 10.41 -3.58 -5.21
CA ASP A 81 11.19 -3.93 -6.37
C ASP A 81 12.00 -2.77 -6.95
N SER A 82 13.22 -3.09 -7.37
CA SER A 82 14.14 -2.17 -8.04
C SER A 82 14.72 -2.74 -9.34
N LEU A 83 13.90 -3.36 -10.19
CA LEU A 83 14.33 -3.75 -11.52
C LEU A 83 14.08 -2.64 -12.54
N ALA A 84 15.07 -1.79 -12.71
CA ALA A 84 15.13 -0.80 -13.77
C ALA A 84 15.97 -1.32 -14.95
N GLY A 85 15.45 -2.33 -15.67
CA GLY A 85 16.15 -2.80 -16.86
C GLY A 85 15.16 -3.33 -17.89
N SER A 86 15.14 -2.79 -19.09
CA SER A 86 14.37 -3.33 -20.20
C SER A 86 15.21 -4.31 -21.00
N VAL A 87 14.66 -5.49 -21.29
CA VAL A 87 15.28 -6.43 -22.24
C VAL A 87 15.09 -5.85 -23.65
N THR A 88 16.20 -5.68 -24.39
CA THR A 88 16.17 -5.12 -25.76
C THR A 88 16.64 -6.12 -26.81
N ASP A 89 17.31 -7.21 -26.39
CA ASP A 89 17.76 -8.27 -27.30
C ASP A 89 16.54 -8.99 -27.95
N PRO A 90 16.40 -8.97 -29.28
CA PRO A 90 15.28 -9.61 -29.98
C PRO A 90 15.18 -11.12 -29.70
N ARG A 91 16.28 -11.80 -29.46
CA ARG A 91 16.29 -13.25 -29.15
C ARG A 91 15.75 -13.49 -27.75
N ALA A 92 16.11 -12.65 -26.79
CA ALA A 92 15.59 -12.69 -25.43
C ALA A 92 14.09 -12.38 -25.43
N LEU A 93 13.62 -11.39 -26.20
CA LEU A 93 12.19 -11.08 -26.34
C LEU A 93 11.40 -12.27 -26.93
N THR A 94 11.94 -12.92 -27.95
CA THR A 94 11.33 -14.14 -28.55
C THR A 94 11.24 -15.26 -27.51
N LEU A 95 12.28 -15.47 -26.71
CA LEU A 95 12.29 -16.47 -25.66
C LEU A 95 11.25 -16.17 -24.58
N LEU A 96 11.16 -14.93 -24.13
CA LEU A 96 10.15 -14.49 -23.14
C LEU A 96 8.73 -14.73 -23.68
N ALA A 97 8.46 -14.34 -24.93
CA ALA A 97 7.16 -14.54 -25.57
C ALA A 97 6.80 -16.04 -25.66
N ALA A 98 7.75 -16.89 -26.08
CA ALA A 98 7.55 -18.33 -26.16
C ALA A 98 7.30 -18.98 -24.78
N THR A 99 7.81 -18.36 -23.70
CA THR A 99 7.67 -18.88 -22.34
C THR A 99 6.29 -18.58 -21.73
N LEU A 100 5.50 -17.66 -22.30
CA LEU A 100 4.17 -17.29 -21.77
C LEU A 100 3.15 -18.44 -21.79
N GLY A 101 3.40 -19.51 -22.55
CA GLY A 101 2.55 -20.69 -22.62
C GLY A 101 2.94 -21.83 -21.69
N THR A 102 4.06 -21.74 -20.97
CA THR A 102 4.56 -22.85 -20.12
C THR A 102 3.58 -23.19 -18.99
N ASP A 103 3.62 -24.46 -18.51
CA ASP A 103 2.77 -24.92 -17.40
C ASP A 103 3.13 -24.29 -16.06
N ASN A 104 4.39 -23.91 -15.88
CA ASN A 104 4.85 -23.29 -14.64
C ASN A 104 4.38 -21.83 -14.54
N ALA A 105 3.40 -21.56 -13.67
CA ALA A 105 2.80 -20.23 -13.48
C ALA A 105 3.82 -19.17 -13.04
N CYS A 106 4.82 -19.55 -12.25
CA CYS A 106 5.87 -18.64 -11.82
C CYS A 106 6.76 -18.19 -12.98
N VAL A 107 7.21 -19.16 -13.79
CA VAL A 107 8.06 -18.87 -14.96
C VAL A 107 7.30 -17.97 -15.93
N ARG A 108 6.00 -18.25 -16.17
CA ARG A 108 5.14 -17.38 -17.00
C ARG A 108 5.08 -15.96 -16.45
N ARG A 109 4.85 -15.82 -15.13
CA ARG A 109 4.72 -14.52 -14.49
C ARG A 109 5.99 -13.70 -14.62
N VAL A 110 7.16 -14.29 -14.37
CA VAL A 110 8.44 -13.61 -14.54
C VAL A 110 8.69 -13.25 -15.99
N ALA A 111 8.45 -14.21 -16.92
CA ALA A 111 8.59 -13.93 -18.35
C ALA A 111 7.68 -12.79 -18.81
N ALA A 112 6.42 -12.77 -18.37
CA ALA A 112 5.46 -11.72 -18.70
C ALA A 112 5.86 -10.36 -18.11
N LYS A 113 6.35 -10.32 -16.86
CA LYS A 113 6.88 -9.08 -16.24
C LYS A 113 8.06 -8.51 -17.04
N LEU A 114 9.05 -9.35 -17.37
CA LEU A 114 10.20 -8.94 -18.15
C LEU A 114 9.78 -8.47 -19.56
N LEU A 115 8.86 -9.17 -20.20
CA LEU A 115 8.34 -8.82 -21.52
C LEU A 115 7.60 -7.47 -21.48
N GLY A 116 6.73 -7.25 -20.50
CA GLY A 116 5.96 -6.02 -20.38
C GLY A 116 6.84 -4.77 -20.20
N ARG A 117 7.94 -4.91 -19.48
CA ARG A 117 8.92 -3.83 -19.23
C ARG A 117 9.96 -3.67 -20.34
N SER A 118 9.96 -4.57 -21.29
CA SER A 118 10.92 -4.58 -22.38
C SER A 118 10.51 -3.69 -23.55
N ALA A 119 11.40 -3.52 -24.51
CA ALA A 119 11.14 -2.82 -25.76
C ALA A 119 10.35 -3.68 -26.77
N VAL A 120 9.50 -4.63 -26.31
CA VAL A 120 8.67 -5.43 -27.19
C VAL A 120 7.71 -4.54 -27.99
N SER A 121 7.53 -4.84 -29.27
CA SER A 121 6.62 -4.06 -30.10
C SER A 121 5.15 -4.30 -29.77
N ALA A 122 4.32 -3.28 -29.98
CA ALA A 122 2.87 -3.40 -29.83
C ALA A 122 2.26 -4.48 -30.73
N ALA A 123 2.86 -4.71 -31.90
CA ALA A 123 2.40 -5.75 -32.81
C ALA A 123 2.55 -7.14 -32.19
N VAL A 124 3.71 -7.45 -31.62
CA VAL A 124 3.95 -8.74 -30.92
C VAL A 124 3.00 -8.92 -29.75
N LEU A 125 2.81 -7.90 -28.92
CA LEU A 125 1.86 -8.01 -27.80
C LEU A 125 0.42 -8.23 -28.27
N ARG A 126 -0.01 -7.56 -29.34
CA ARG A 126 -1.35 -7.78 -29.91
C ARG A 126 -1.52 -9.19 -30.50
N GLU A 127 -0.49 -9.75 -31.11
CA GLU A 127 -0.51 -11.14 -31.58
C GLU A 127 -0.65 -12.11 -30.41
N LEU A 128 0.10 -11.92 -29.33
CA LEU A 128 0.01 -12.73 -28.11
C LEU A 128 -1.34 -12.58 -27.39
N LEU A 129 -1.94 -11.38 -27.41
CA LEU A 129 -3.29 -11.15 -26.88
C LEU A 129 -4.40 -11.84 -27.70
N ALA A 130 -4.13 -12.18 -28.95
CA ALA A 130 -5.02 -12.92 -29.84
C ALA A 130 -4.64 -14.40 -30.00
N ASP A 131 -3.65 -14.91 -29.25
CA ASP A 131 -3.17 -16.29 -29.37
C ASP A 131 -4.29 -17.32 -29.10
N PRO A 132 -4.32 -18.47 -29.81
CA PRO A 132 -5.30 -19.53 -29.56
C PRO A 132 -5.29 -20.05 -28.12
N SER A 133 -4.14 -20.05 -27.44
CA SER A 133 -3.99 -20.49 -26.05
C SER A 133 -4.49 -19.43 -25.06
N PRO A 134 -5.52 -19.74 -24.23
CA PRO A 134 -5.96 -18.81 -23.19
C PRO A 134 -4.84 -18.42 -22.23
N ARG A 135 -3.92 -19.34 -21.98
CA ARG A 135 -2.78 -19.12 -21.07
C ARG A 135 -1.81 -18.08 -21.62
N ILE A 136 -1.56 -18.08 -22.92
CA ILE A 136 -0.73 -17.05 -23.56
C ILE A 136 -1.45 -15.71 -23.55
N ARG A 137 -2.75 -15.67 -23.88
CA ARG A 137 -3.54 -14.43 -23.82
C ARG A 137 -3.55 -13.82 -22.42
N GLU A 138 -3.75 -14.64 -21.37
CA GLU A 138 -3.72 -14.19 -19.97
C GLU A 138 -2.35 -13.62 -19.61
N SER A 139 -1.27 -14.30 -19.98
CA SER A 139 0.09 -13.85 -19.72
C SER A 139 0.47 -12.58 -20.49
N ALA A 140 -0.01 -12.45 -21.72
CA ALA A 140 0.19 -11.25 -22.55
C ALA A 140 -0.59 -10.05 -22.00
N ALA A 141 -1.81 -10.25 -21.51
CA ALA A 141 -2.58 -9.22 -20.83
C ALA A 141 -1.87 -8.74 -19.56
N PHE A 142 -1.31 -9.67 -18.76
CA PHE A 142 -0.49 -9.33 -17.61
C PHE A 142 0.76 -8.52 -18.01
N ALA A 143 1.47 -8.92 -19.07
CA ALA A 143 2.61 -8.18 -19.59
C ALA A 143 2.23 -6.75 -20.03
N ALA A 144 1.09 -6.61 -20.70
CA ALA A 144 0.58 -5.32 -21.14
C ALA A 144 0.25 -4.37 -19.98
N GLY A 145 -0.36 -4.90 -18.90
CA GLY A 145 -0.64 -4.14 -17.68
C GLY A 145 0.64 -3.71 -16.96
N VAL A 146 1.56 -4.65 -16.71
CA VAL A 146 2.85 -4.35 -16.05
C VAL A 146 3.66 -3.30 -16.81
N GLY A 147 3.57 -3.30 -18.13
CA GLY A 147 4.25 -2.33 -18.98
C GLY A 147 3.45 -1.07 -19.27
N GLU A 148 2.27 -0.92 -18.69
CA GLU A 148 1.34 0.21 -18.92
C GLU A 148 1.13 0.50 -20.42
N ARG A 149 0.98 -0.57 -21.21
CA ARG A 149 1.03 -0.54 -22.68
C ARG A 149 -0.27 0.00 -23.29
N ARG A 150 -0.43 1.33 -23.31
CA ARG A 150 -1.58 2.02 -23.94
C ARG A 150 -1.82 1.62 -25.39
N ASP A 151 -0.76 1.25 -26.11
CA ASP A 151 -0.79 0.79 -27.51
C ASP A 151 -1.46 -0.58 -27.69
N THR A 152 -1.78 -1.30 -26.61
CA THR A 152 -2.52 -2.57 -26.61
C THR A 152 -3.97 -2.42 -26.14
N ARG A 153 -4.42 -1.21 -25.74
CA ARG A 153 -5.74 -0.94 -25.17
C ARG A 153 -6.89 -1.61 -25.92
N ALA A 154 -7.01 -1.39 -27.22
CA ALA A 154 -8.11 -1.93 -28.02
C ALA A 154 -8.12 -3.48 -28.02
N ALA A 155 -6.96 -4.13 -28.00
CA ALA A 155 -6.87 -5.58 -27.92
C ALA A 155 -7.29 -6.09 -26.53
N LEU A 156 -6.95 -5.38 -25.46
CA LEU A 156 -7.38 -5.69 -24.10
C LEU A 156 -8.89 -5.48 -23.91
N GLU A 157 -9.47 -4.41 -24.49
CA GLU A 157 -10.92 -4.19 -24.49
C GLU A 157 -11.68 -5.35 -25.18
N HIS A 158 -11.16 -5.83 -26.30
CA HIS A 158 -11.71 -7.01 -26.96
C HIS A 158 -11.57 -8.27 -26.09
N LEU A 159 -10.45 -8.40 -25.38
CA LEU A 159 -10.18 -9.54 -24.50
C LEU A 159 -11.09 -9.60 -23.25
N LEU A 160 -11.74 -8.50 -22.84
CA LEU A 160 -12.74 -8.52 -21.76
C LEU A 160 -13.90 -9.47 -22.05
N ALA A 161 -14.20 -9.74 -23.32
CA ALA A 161 -15.23 -10.67 -23.77
C ALA A 161 -14.70 -12.08 -24.06
N ASP A 162 -13.49 -12.42 -23.66
CA ASP A 162 -12.91 -13.75 -23.87
C ASP A 162 -13.76 -14.84 -23.21
N THR A 163 -13.90 -15.96 -23.91
CA THR A 163 -14.63 -17.13 -23.39
C THR A 163 -13.96 -17.76 -22.17
N ALA A 164 -12.64 -17.62 -22.06
CA ALA A 164 -11.88 -18.05 -20.90
C ALA A 164 -11.81 -16.92 -19.85
N THR A 165 -12.21 -17.24 -18.64
CA THR A 165 -12.28 -16.25 -17.52
C THR A 165 -10.91 -15.62 -17.18
N GLY A 166 -9.81 -16.38 -17.28
CA GLY A 166 -8.47 -15.90 -16.95
C GLY A 166 -8.05 -14.70 -17.80
N PRO A 167 -8.00 -14.84 -19.14
CA PRO A 167 -7.69 -13.73 -20.03
C PRO A 167 -8.61 -12.53 -19.87
N ALA A 168 -9.93 -12.75 -19.77
CA ALA A 168 -10.90 -11.66 -19.61
C ALA A 168 -10.70 -10.86 -18.32
N ALA A 169 -10.49 -11.54 -17.19
CA ALA A 169 -10.23 -10.88 -15.91
C ALA A 169 -8.88 -10.16 -15.91
N MET A 170 -7.85 -10.78 -16.51
CA MET A 170 -6.52 -10.16 -16.62
C MET A 170 -6.54 -8.92 -17.52
N ALA A 171 -7.37 -8.93 -18.56
CA ALA A 171 -7.58 -7.75 -19.41
C ALA A 171 -8.21 -6.60 -18.61
N GLY A 172 -9.22 -6.88 -17.77
CA GLY A 172 -9.80 -5.89 -16.88
C GLY A 172 -8.76 -5.26 -15.93
N TRP A 173 -7.94 -6.10 -15.30
CA TRP A 173 -6.84 -5.64 -14.48
C TRP A 173 -5.82 -4.80 -15.28
N ALA A 174 -5.38 -5.26 -16.44
CA ALA A 174 -4.41 -4.55 -17.26
C ALA A 174 -4.91 -3.18 -17.72
N LEU A 175 -6.20 -3.05 -18.06
CA LEU A 175 -6.81 -1.78 -18.41
C LEU A 175 -6.83 -0.81 -17.21
N GLY A 176 -7.03 -1.33 -16.00
CA GLY A 176 -6.90 -0.54 -14.78
C GLY A 176 -5.48 -0.02 -14.55
N GLU A 177 -4.45 -0.87 -14.73
CA GLU A 177 -3.04 -0.47 -14.60
C GLU A 177 -2.61 0.55 -15.67
N ILE A 178 -3.17 0.47 -16.87
CA ILE A 178 -2.87 1.41 -17.97
C ILE A 178 -3.46 2.81 -17.70
N HIS A 179 -4.45 2.94 -16.86
CA HIS A 179 -5.10 4.23 -16.50
C HIS A 179 -5.52 5.05 -17.74
N ASP A 180 -6.02 4.41 -18.80
CA ASP A 180 -6.51 5.11 -19.97
C ASP A 180 -8.03 5.32 -19.89
N PRO A 181 -8.53 6.58 -19.73
CA PRO A 181 -9.96 6.86 -19.64
C PRO A 181 -10.78 6.36 -20.83
N ALA A 182 -10.15 6.16 -21.99
CA ALA A 182 -10.82 5.63 -23.17
C ALA A 182 -11.31 4.19 -22.97
N SER A 183 -10.79 3.45 -21.99
CA SER A 183 -11.25 2.08 -21.66
C SER A 183 -12.52 2.06 -20.82
N ALA A 184 -12.97 3.18 -20.32
CA ALA A 184 -14.05 3.28 -19.34
C ALA A 184 -15.35 2.62 -19.81
N GLN A 185 -15.75 2.81 -21.05
CA GLN A 185 -16.99 2.24 -21.60
C GLN A 185 -16.91 0.69 -21.68
N ALA A 186 -15.77 0.15 -22.05
CA ALA A 186 -15.57 -1.31 -22.12
C ALA A 186 -15.60 -1.92 -20.72
N LEU A 187 -14.94 -1.28 -19.74
CA LEU A 187 -14.94 -1.68 -18.33
C LEU A 187 -16.34 -1.57 -17.71
N GLN A 188 -17.12 -0.52 -18.04
CA GLN A 188 -18.50 -0.37 -17.61
C GLN A 188 -19.38 -1.53 -18.10
N GLY A 189 -19.17 -2.00 -19.33
CA GLY A 189 -19.84 -3.22 -19.81
C GLY A 189 -19.42 -4.47 -19.05
N ALA A 190 -18.13 -4.62 -18.80
CA ALA A 190 -17.55 -5.81 -18.18
C ALA A 190 -17.84 -5.92 -16.66
N VAL A 191 -18.20 -4.84 -15.97
CA VAL A 191 -18.62 -4.89 -14.57
C VAL A 191 -19.93 -5.65 -14.37
N HIS A 192 -20.68 -5.90 -15.43
CA HIS A 192 -21.91 -6.71 -15.47
C HIS A 192 -21.72 -8.11 -16.06
N ALA A 193 -20.48 -8.53 -16.33
CA ALA A 193 -20.18 -9.84 -16.88
C ALA A 193 -20.69 -10.98 -16.00
N SER A 194 -20.98 -12.14 -16.60
CA SER A 194 -21.42 -13.34 -15.87
C SER A 194 -20.34 -13.86 -14.91
N SER A 195 -19.07 -13.77 -15.30
CA SER A 195 -17.93 -14.18 -14.47
C SER A 195 -17.69 -13.22 -13.30
N PRO A 196 -17.76 -13.69 -12.03
CA PRO A 196 -17.44 -12.86 -10.87
C PRO A 196 -16.03 -12.25 -10.93
N ARG A 197 -15.08 -13.01 -11.47
CA ARG A 197 -13.67 -12.57 -11.57
C ARG A 197 -13.50 -11.42 -12.57
N VAL A 198 -14.25 -11.44 -13.68
CA VAL A 198 -14.25 -10.34 -14.65
C VAL A 198 -14.92 -9.10 -14.06
N ARG A 199 -16.08 -9.28 -13.40
CA ARG A 199 -16.75 -8.17 -12.69
C ARG A 199 -15.83 -7.50 -11.67
N LEU A 200 -15.13 -8.31 -10.86
CA LEU A 200 -14.21 -7.83 -9.84
C LEU A 200 -13.07 -7.00 -10.44
N ALA A 201 -12.40 -7.53 -11.48
CA ALA A 201 -11.32 -6.83 -12.17
C ALA A 201 -11.80 -5.51 -12.80
N SER A 202 -12.99 -5.53 -13.39
CA SER A 202 -13.55 -4.33 -14.03
C SER A 202 -14.00 -3.27 -13.02
N ALA A 203 -14.59 -3.68 -11.89
CA ALA A 203 -14.96 -2.76 -10.81
C ALA A 203 -13.72 -2.07 -10.22
N TRP A 204 -12.67 -2.84 -9.96
CA TRP A 204 -11.38 -2.31 -9.52
C TRP A 204 -10.79 -1.34 -10.56
N ALA A 205 -10.77 -1.73 -11.83
CA ALA A 205 -10.25 -0.91 -12.92
C ALA A 205 -11.01 0.42 -13.09
N LEU A 206 -12.34 0.41 -12.94
CA LEU A 206 -13.14 1.65 -12.92
C LEU A 206 -12.75 2.56 -11.77
N GLY A 207 -12.42 2.00 -10.60
CA GLY A 207 -11.87 2.75 -9.47
C GLY A 207 -10.53 3.41 -9.81
N GLN A 208 -9.66 2.71 -10.54
CA GLN A 208 -8.35 3.25 -10.96
C GLN A 208 -8.47 4.43 -11.93
N LEU A 209 -9.55 4.53 -12.68
CA LEU A 209 -9.81 5.68 -13.55
C LEU A 209 -10.22 6.95 -12.80
N GLU A 210 -10.54 6.85 -11.51
CA GLU A 210 -10.95 7.96 -10.62
C GLU A 210 -12.10 8.83 -11.18
N ASP A 211 -12.98 8.26 -12.01
CA ASP A 211 -14.09 8.98 -12.64
C ASP A 211 -15.42 8.73 -11.92
N ALA A 212 -15.95 9.79 -11.29
CA ALA A 212 -17.21 9.75 -10.56
C ALA A 212 -18.45 9.40 -11.40
N SER A 213 -18.37 9.45 -12.73
CA SER A 213 -19.49 9.08 -13.62
C SER A 213 -19.88 7.60 -13.52
N PHE A 214 -18.94 6.74 -13.10
CA PHE A 214 -19.12 5.29 -12.95
C PHE A 214 -19.59 4.85 -11.55
N VAL A 215 -19.78 5.77 -10.63
CA VAL A 215 -20.33 5.47 -9.29
C VAL A 215 -21.62 4.66 -9.37
N LYS A 216 -22.52 4.98 -10.31
CA LYS A 216 -23.80 4.26 -10.51
C LYS A 216 -23.62 2.77 -10.82
N ASP A 217 -22.51 2.39 -11.47
CA ASP A 217 -22.23 1.03 -11.89
C ASP A 217 -21.53 0.21 -10.77
N VAL A 218 -20.75 0.89 -9.92
CA VAL A 218 -19.98 0.26 -8.83
C VAL A 218 -20.79 0.24 -7.51
N LEU A 219 -21.59 1.27 -7.23
CA LEU A 219 -22.34 1.39 -5.98
C LEU A 219 -23.21 0.17 -5.62
N PRO A 220 -23.93 -0.48 -6.57
CA PRO A 220 -24.71 -1.69 -6.26
C PRO A 220 -23.85 -2.86 -5.76
N LEU A 221 -22.56 -2.91 -6.14
CA LEU A 221 -21.64 -3.98 -5.76
C LEU A 221 -21.28 -3.98 -4.27
N LEU A 222 -21.54 -2.91 -3.53
CA LEU A 222 -21.46 -2.89 -2.06
C LEU A 222 -22.43 -3.89 -1.40
N ARG A 223 -23.38 -4.44 -2.15
CA ARG A 223 -24.37 -5.44 -1.68
C ARG A 223 -24.15 -6.81 -2.32
N ASP A 224 -23.03 -7.03 -3.01
CA ASP A 224 -22.74 -8.34 -3.62
C ASP A 224 -22.63 -9.43 -2.55
N PRO A 225 -23.10 -10.66 -2.80
CA PRO A 225 -22.93 -11.77 -1.86
C PRO A 225 -21.46 -12.08 -1.54
N ASP A 226 -20.53 -11.84 -2.48
CA ASP A 226 -19.10 -12.03 -2.28
C ASP A 226 -18.48 -10.85 -1.51
N PRO A 227 -17.90 -11.08 -0.32
CA PRO A 227 -17.25 -10.02 0.45
C PRO A 227 -16.07 -9.38 -0.28
N LEU A 228 -15.37 -10.13 -1.13
CA LEU A 228 -14.27 -9.56 -1.93
C LEU A 228 -14.79 -8.51 -2.91
N MET A 229 -15.93 -8.79 -3.56
CA MET A 229 -16.58 -7.81 -4.44
C MET A 229 -17.01 -6.56 -3.66
N ARG A 230 -17.61 -6.74 -2.47
CA ARG A 230 -18.02 -5.58 -1.64
C ARG A 230 -16.83 -4.74 -1.21
N ALA A 231 -15.71 -5.36 -0.81
CA ALA A 231 -14.49 -4.65 -0.44
C ALA A 231 -13.90 -3.89 -1.63
N THR A 232 -13.77 -4.54 -2.79
CA THR A 232 -13.30 -3.89 -4.03
C THR A 232 -14.22 -2.74 -4.44
N ALA A 233 -15.53 -2.87 -4.28
CA ALA A 233 -16.46 -1.80 -4.56
C ALA A 233 -16.26 -0.59 -3.62
N ALA A 234 -16.03 -0.85 -2.32
CA ALA A 234 -15.76 0.22 -1.35
C ALA A 234 -14.47 0.98 -1.71
N GLU A 235 -13.38 0.27 -2.03
CA GLU A 235 -12.12 0.87 -2.49
C GLU A 235 -12.30 1.69 -3.78
N ALA A 236 -12.96 1.11 -4.78
CA ALA A 236 -13.20 1.78 -6.05
C ALA A 236 -14.02 3.07 -5.88
N LEU A 237 -15.06 3.05 -5.02
CA LEU A 237 -15.88 4.20 -4.72
C LEU A 237 -15.11 5.29 -3.98
N GLY A 238 -14.21 4.94 -3.07
CA GLY A 238 -13.30 5.87 -2.40
C GLY A 238 -12.43 6.62 -3.42
N ARG A 239 -11.80 5.88 -4.34
CA ARG A 239 -10.95 6.45 -5.41
C ARG A 239 -11.71 7.38 -6.37
N MET A 240 -12.98 7.12 -6.64
CA MET A 240 -13.83 7.96 -7.49
C MET A 240 -14.15 9.33 -6.88
N LYS A 241 -13.82 9.58 -5.63
CA LYS A 241 -13.92 10.87 -4.91
C LYS A 241 -15.27 11.56 -5.07
N SER A 242 -16.37 10.80 -5.13
CA SER A 242 -17.72 11.32 -5.26
C SER A 242 -18.37 11.57 -3.91
N PRO A 243 -18.89 12.76 -3.63
CA PRO A 243 -19.59 13.03 -2.36
C PRO A 243 -20.88 12.21 -2.19
N ARG A 244 -21.37 11.58 -3.27
CA ARG A 244 -22.62 10.81 -3.24
C ARG A 244 -22.48 9.43 -2.60
N VAL A 245 -21.25 8.94 -2.36
CA VAL A 245 -21.01 7.59 -1.87
C VAL A 245 -20.85 7.52 -0.35
N GLY A 246 -20.65 8.65 0.34
CA GLY A 246 -20.35 8.69 1.77
C GLY A 246 -21.34 7.89 2.62
N ALA A 247 -22.65 8.15 2.46
CA ALA A 247 -23.67 7.42 3.22
C ALA A 247 -23.67 5.90 2.97
N ALA A 248 -23.39 5.45 1.74
CA ALA A 248 -23.32 4.04 1.41
C ALA A 248 -22.07 3.38 2.02
N LEU A 249 -20.94 4.08 2.03
CA LEU A 249 -19.70 3.62 2.67
C LEU A 249 -19.83 3.60 4.20
N VAL A 250 -20.52 4.56 4.81
CA VAL A 250 -20.89 4.50 6.24
C VAL A 250 -21.71 3.25 6.53
N GLY A 251 -22.64 2.87 5.65
CA GLY A 251 -23.37 1.61 5.75
C GLY A 251 -22.46 0.38 5.71
N ALA A 252 -21.41 0.40 4.88
CA ALA A 252 -20.45 -0.69 4.76
C ALA A 252 -19.54 -0.86 5.99
N LEU A 253 -19.43 0.13 6.87
CA LEU A 253 -18.76 0.02 8.17
C LEU A 253 -19.38 -1.05 9.08
N SER A 254 -20.62 -1.44 8.84
CA SER A 254 -21.32 -2.50 9.58
C SER A 254 -21.28 -3.86 8.90
N ASP A 255 -20.45 -4.03 7.86
CA ASP A 255 -20.35 -5.32 7.16
C ASP A 255 -19.81 -6.42 8.08
N ARG A 256 -20.35 -7.62 7.93
CA ARG A 256 -19.91 -8.81 8.69
C ARG A 256 -18.45 -9.22 8.36
N ASN A 257 -17.95 -8.85 7.20
CA ASN A 257 -16.60 -9.18 6.75
C ASN A 257 -15.63 -8.05 7.07
N THR A 258 -14.55 -8.37 7.75
CA THR A 258 -13.51 -7.43 8.17
C THR A 258 -12.89 -6.64 7.01
N ALA A 259 -12.59 -7.33 5.89
CA ALA A 259 -11.98 -6.66 4.73
C ALA A 259 -12.91 -5.58 4.14
N VAL A 260 -14.24 -5.81 4.17
CA VAL A 260 -15.21 -4.80 3.71
C VAL A 260 -15.23 -3.60 4.66
N ARG A 261 -15.22 -3.83 5.99
CA ARG A 261 -15.18 -2.73 6.96
C ARG A 261 -13.90 -1.91 6.80
N ARG A 262 -12.73 -2.57 6.66
CA ARG A 262 -11.44 -1.90 6.42
C ARG A 262 -11.47 -1.06 5.14
N ALA A 263 -11.93 -1.62 4.03
CA ALA A 263 -12.05 -0.91 2.76
C ALA A 263 -12.97 0.32 2.89
N ALA A 264 -14.07 0.19 3.62
CA ALA A 264 -14.98 1.31 3.89
C ALA A 264 -14.33 2.40 4.75
N VAL A 265 -13.57 2.03 5.79
CA VAL A 265 -12.82 2.99 6.65
C VAL A 265 -11.84 3.78 5.79
N SER A 266 -10.99 3.09 5.01
CA SER A 266 -10.01 3.74 4.12
C SER A 266 -10.69 4.66 3.11
N ALA A 267 -11.74 4.19 2.43
CA ALA A 267 -12.49 4.99 1.46
C ALA A 267 -13.10 6.25 2.07
N LEU A 268 -13.62 6.19 3.30
CA LEU A 268 -14.19 7.35 4.00
C LEU A 268 -13.11 8.36 4.44
N ALA A 269 -11.92 7.89 4.79
CA ALA A 269 -10.78 8.75 5.06
C ALA A 269 -10.31 9.47 3.78
N ASP A 270 -10.12 8.75 2.68
CA ASP A 270 -9.74 9.31 1.37
C ASP A 270 -10.74 10.37 0.86
N LEU A 271 -12.02 10.17 1.15
CA LEU A 271 -13.11 11.11 0.82
C LEU A 271 -13.20 12.29 1.78
N HIS A 272 -12.46 12.29 2.87
CA HIS A 272 -12.58 13.26 3.97
C HIS A 272 -14.03 13.37 4.49
N GLU A 273 -14.73 12.23 4.59
CA GLU A 273 -16.17 12.15 4.91
C GLU A 273 -16.39 12.33 6.42
N ARG A 274 -16.55 13.55 6.85
CA ARG A 274 -16.73 13.90 8.27
C ARG A 274 -18.00 13.32 8.92
N SER A 275 -19.00 12.96 8.12
CA SER A 275 -20.22 12.33 8.68
C SER A 275 -19.94 10.92 9.22
N ALA A 276 -18.83 10.29 8.82
CA ALA A 276 -18.41 8.97 9.28
C ALA A 276 -17.81 8.97 10.69
N VAL A 277 -17.37 10.13 11.22
CA VAL A 277 -16.59 10.22 12.46
C VAL A 277 -17.21 9.45 13.61
N ALA A 278 -18.52 9.59 13.85
CA ALA A 278 -19.18 8.89 14.96
C ALA A 278 -19.19 7.35 14.79
N ALA A 279 -19.32 6.86 13.56
CA ALA A 279 -19.26 5.43 13.26
C ALA A 279 -17.83 4.89 13.40
N LEU A 280 -16.82 5.64 12.94
CA LEU A 280 -15.40 5.31 13.09
C LEU A 280 -14.98 5.26 14.57
N GLU A 281 -15.44 6.21 15.41
CA GLU A 281 -15.25 6.19 16.87
C GLU A 281 -15.84 4.92 17.49
N GLY A 282 -17.01 4.49 17.02
CA GLY A 282 -17.67 3.26 17.47
C GLY A 282 -16.86 2.02 17.12
N LEU A 283 -16.33 1.91 15.89
CA LEU A 283 -15.49 0.79 15.47
C LEU A 283 -14.13 0.79 16.17
N LEU A 284 -13.49 1.95 16.31
CA LEU A 284 -12.24 2.07 17.06
C LEU A 284 -12.31 1.41 18.44
N LEU A 285 -13.43 1.57 19.13
CA LEU A 285 -13.56 1.12 20.52
C LEU A 285 -14.19 -0.28 20.66
N ASN A 286 -14.89 -0.78 19.64
CA ASN A 286 -15.72 -1.97 19.79
C ASN A 286 -15.58 -3.01 18.68
N ASP A 287 -14.80 -2.75 17.62
CA ASP A 287 -14.63 -3.80 16.61
C ASP A 287 -13.83 -4.98 17.19
N SER A 288 -14.19 -6.17 16.77
CA SER A 288 -13.52 -7.40 17.19
C SER A 288 -12.15 -7.62 16.54
N ASP A 289 -11.83 -6.84 15.50
CA ASP A 289 -10.62 -6.96 14.71
C ASP A 289 -9.74 -5.74 14.92
N SER A 290 -8.53 -5.94 15.43
CA SER A 290 -7.59 -4.86 15.74
C SER A 290 -7.10 -4.11 14.50
N GLU A 291 -7.09 -4.74 13.33
CA GLU A 291 -6.77 -4.07 12.08
C GLU A 291 -7.81 -3.01 11.73
N VAL A 292 -9.12 -3.32 11.93
CA VAL A 292 -10.20 -2.32 11.76
C VAL A 292 -10.04 -1.19 12.76
N GLN A 293 -9.78 -1.50 14.03
CA GLN A 293 -9.57 -0.49 15.07
C GLN A 293 -8.40 0.43 14.71
N ARG A 294 -7.27 -0.15 14.28
CA ARG A 294 -6.08 0.61 13.84
C ARG A 294 -6.39 1.55 12.67
N GLU A 295 -7.08 1.03 11.64
CA GLU A 295 -7.46 1.85 10.49
C GLU A 295 -8.45 2.96 10.89
N CYS A 296 -9.37 2.71 11.82
CA CYS A 296 -10.26 3.74 12.37
C CYS A 296 -9.48 4.84 13.10
N ALA A 297 -8.47 4.48 13.91
CA ALA A 297 -7.62 5.47 14.56
C ALA A 297 -6.94 6.39 13.52
N ARG A 298 -6.33 5.80 12.48
CA ARG A 298 -5.69 6.55 11.38
C ARG A 298 -6.68 7.46 10.66
N ALA A 299 -7.84 6.91 10.26
CA ALA A 299 -8.88 7.67 9.58
C ALA A 299 -9.37 8.88 10.40
N LEU A 300 -9.51 8.73 11.71
CA LEU A 300 -9.91 9.82 12.62
C LEU A 300 -8.84 10.91 12.70
N GLY A 301 -7.55 10.54 12.66
CA GLY A 301 -6.43 11.46 12.55
C GLY A 301 -6.45 12.23 11.22
N GLU A 302 -6.56 11.54 10.09
CA GLU A 302 -6.63 12.12 8.74
C GLU A 302 -7.83 13.08 8.57
N LEU A 303 -8.97 12.73 9.19
CA LEU A 303 -10.16 13.59 9.22
C LEU A 303 -10.00 14.79 10.17
N ARG A 304 -8.90 14.85 10.96
CA ARG A 304 -8.60 15.89 11.93
C ARG A 304 -9.77 16.20 12.87
N ALA A 305 -10.45 15.14 13.31
CA ALA A 305 -11.70 15.22 14.04
C ALA A 305 -11.44 15.49 15.54
N ALA A 306 -11.34 16.76 15.97
CA ALA A 306 -11.06 17.16 17.36
C ALA A 306 -11.96 16.46 18.40
N ARG A 307 -13.20 16.19 18.07
CA ARG A 307 -14.15 15.46 18.95
C ARG A 307 -13.70 14.04 19.25
N SER A 308 -12.83 13.44 18.43
CA SER A 308 -12.35 12.07 18.59
C SER A 308 -11.19 11.96 19.59
N LEU A 309 -10.79 13.07 20.24
CA LEU A 309 -9.72 13.07 21.24
C LEU A 309 -9.98 12.04 22.36
N GLU A 310 -11.19 12.02 22.93
CA GLU A 310 -11.52 11.09 24.01
C GLU A 310 -11.60 9.62 23.55
N PRO A 311 -12.25 9.26 22.43
CA PRO A 311 -12.16 7.91 21.85
C PRO A 311 -10.72 7.45 21.58
N LEU A 312 -9.89 8.29 20.97
CA LEU A 312 -8.47 7.97 20.72
C LEU A 312 -7.67 7.84 22.03
N ALA A 313 -7.93 8.68 23.02
CA ALA A 313 -7.30 8.57 24.35
C ALA A 313 -7.67 7.25 25.07
N ARG A 314 -8.88 6.75 24.86
CA ARG A 314 -9.29 5.43 25.37
C ARG A 314 -8.56 4.30 24.60
N ALA A 315 -8.39 4.42 23.30
CA ALA A 315 -7.67 3.44 22.48
C ALA A 315 -6.16 3.34 22.84
N LEU A 316 -5.57 4.32 23.50
CA LEU A 316 -4.23 4.19 24.09
C LEU A 316 -4.16 3.12 25.19
N GLY A 317 -5.28 2.64 25.71
CA GLY A 317 -5.39 1.54 26.64
C GLY A 317 -5.78 0.22 26.00
N ASP A 318 -5.80 0.10 24.69
CA ASP A 318 -6.15 -1.11 23.98
C ASP A 318 -5.16 -2.26 24.29
N ARG A 319 -5.57 -3.50 24.05
CA ARG A 319 -4.72 -4.68 24.23
C ARG A 319 -3.68 -4.82 23.12
N ASP A 320 -4.01 -4.34 21.93
CA ASP A 320 -3.15 -4.39 20.76
C ASP A 320 -2.28 -3.12 20.71
N VAL A 321 -0.97 -3.30 20.74
CA VAL A 321 -0.01 -2.21 20.72
C VAL A 321 -0.06 -1.41 19.42
N GLU A 322 -0.42 -2.02 18.30
CA GLU A 322 -0.55 -1.32 17.02
C GLU A 322 -1.75 -0.34 17.04
N VAL A 323 -2.83 -0.70 17.73
CA VAL A 323 -3.97 0.21 17.97
C VAL A 323 -3.53 1.38 18.85
N GLN A 324 -2.77 1.10 19.91
CA GLN A 324 -2.22 2.15 20.79
C GLN A 324 -1.32 3.12 20.00
N ARG A 325 -0.42 2.59 19.17
CA ARG A 325 0.50 3.39 18.33
C ARG A 325 -0.28 4.28 17.36
N ALA A 326 -1.25 3.70 16.64
CA ALA A 326 -2.10 4.45 15.72
C ALA A 326 -2.93 5.54 16.43
N ALA A 327 -3.46 5.25 17.62
CA ALA A 327 -4.18 6.23 18.42
C ALA A 327 -3.28 7.39 18.89
N ALA A 328 -2.04 7.08 19.30
CA ALA A 328 -1.08 8.10 19.69
C ALA A 328 -0.72 9.02 18.51
N ASP A 329 -0.50 8.45 17.33
CA ASP A 329 -0.19 9.18 16.11
C ASP A 329 -1.38 10.04 15.65
N ALA A 330 -2.59 9.46 15.64
CA ALA A 330 -3.81 10.15 15.28
C ALA A 330 -4.11 11.37 16.17
N ILE A 331 -3.85 11.30 17.47
CA ILE A 331 -4.03 12.45 18.38
C ILE A 331 -3.16 13.64 17.96
N ALA A 332 -1.95 13.39 17.41
CA ALA A 332 -1.11 14.45 16.89
C ALA A 332 -1.73 15.18 15.69
N GLU A 333 -2.54 14.48 14.89
CA GLU A 333 -3.14 15.05 13.68
C GLU A 333 -4.44 15.85 13.95
N LEU A 334 -5.01 15.74 15.16
CA LEU A 334 -6.25 16.46 15.50
C LEU A 334 -6.03 17.98 15.49
N GLU A 335 -7.02 18.70 14.98
CA GLU A 335 -7.05 20.17 15.05
C GLU A 335 -7.54 20.65 16.42
N ASP A 336 -7.13 21.87 16.81
CA ASP A 336 -7.61 22.59 18.00
C ASP A 336 -7.49 21.86 19.35
N VAL A 337 -6.61 20.86 19.44
CA VAL A 337 -6.30 20.19 20.70
C VAL A 337 -5.24 20.99 21.46
N THR A 338 -5.63 21.58 22.59
CA THR A 338 -4.74 22.39 23.45
C THR A 338 -4.44 21.75 24.79
N LYS A 339 -5.11 20.62 25.10
CA LYS A 339 -4.91 19.86 26.35
C LYS A 339 -4.63 18.40 26.04
N ALA A 340 -3.55 17.90 26.59
CA ALA A 340 -3.15 16.52 26.42
C ALA A 340 -3.94 15.58 27.36
N PRO A 341 -4.51 14.47 26.83
CA PRO A 341 -5.14 13.46 27.68
C PRO A 341 -4.12 12.81 28.60
N ALA A 342 -4.52 12.49 29.85
CA ALA A 342 -3.64 11.81 30.79
C ALA A 342 -3.16 10.43 30.29
N ALA A 343 -3.94 9.75 29.43
CA ALA A 343 -3.55 8.51 28.79
C ALA A 343 -2.35 8.70 27.84
N LEU A 344 -2.30 9.81 27.11
CA LEU A 344 -1.19 10.14 26.21
C LEU A 344 0.10 10.42 27.03
N VAL A 345 -0.02 11.14 28.14
CA VAL A 345 1.11 11.36 29.07
C VAL A 345 1.67 10.02 29.58
N ARG A 346 0.81 9.10 29.99
CA ARG A 346 1.24 7.75 30.39
C ARG A 346 1.92 6.98 29.27
N ALA A 347 1.44 7.09 28.03
CA ALA A 347 2.00 6.40 26.88
C ALA A 347 3.47 6.80 26.61
N THR A 348 3.92 7.99 27.03
CA THR A 348 5.34 8.37 26.91
C THR A 348 6.29 7.53 27.78
N THR A 349 5.78 6.72 28.69
CA THR A 349 6.57 5.80 29.52
C THR A 349 6.36 4.33 29.13
N SER A 350 5.73 4.06 27.99
CA SER A 350 5.49 2.70 27.50
C SER A 350 6.80 1.93 27.31
N PRO A 351 6.84 0.62 27.59
CA PRO A 351 7.97 -0.24 27.22
C PRO A 351 8.16 -0.32 25.70
N ASP A 352 7.10 -0.10 24.91
CA ASP A 352 7.15 -0.07 23.47
C ASP A 352 7.76 1.24 22.95
N PRO A 353 8.90 1.20 22.23
CA PRO A 353 9.61 2.42 21.84
C PRO A 353 8.85 3.24 20.80
N GLU A 354 8.08 2.61 19.93
CA GLU A 354 7.32 3.32 18.90
C GLU A 354 6.12 4.05 19.51
N LEU A 355 5.40 3.39 20.43
CA LEU A 355 4.34 4.07 21.18
C LEU A 355 4.89 5.24 22.00
N ARG A 356 6.05 5.08 22.70
CA ARG A 356 6.70 6.19 23.41
C ARG A 356 7.02 7.36 22.48
N ARG A 357 7.57 7.05 21.29
CA ARG A 357 7.91 8.03 20.27
C ARG A 357 6.68 8.79 19.79
N ASN A 358 5.62 8.08 19.37
CA ASN A 358 4.39 8.69 18.89
C ASN A 358 3.74 9.55 19.98
N ALA A 359 3.65 9.04 21.21
CA ALA A 359 3.10 9.78 22.33
C ALA A 359 3.92 11.06 22.65
N THR A 360 5.25 11.00 22.59
CA THR A 360 6.11 12.16 22.83
C THR A 360 5.95 13.22 21.74
N LYS A 361 5.91 12.80 20.46
CA LYS A 361 5.64 13.70 19.33
C LYS A 361 4.27 14.38 19.46
N SER A 362 3.25 13.61 19.86
CA SER A 362 1.89 14.16 20.04
C SER A 362 1.83 15.16 21.17
N LEU A 363 2.50 14.91 22.32
CA LEU A 363 2.62 15.90 23.40
C LEU A 363 3.34 17.17 22.95
N ALA A 364 4.44 17.01 22.20
CA ALA A 364 5.20 18.13 21.64
C ALA A 364 4.32 19.00 20.74
N ARG A 365 3.50 18.40 19.89
CA ARG A 365 2.61 19.10 18.95
C ARG A 365 1.44 19.80 19.66
N ILE A 366 0.84 19.15 20.67
CA ILE A 366 -0.23 19.76 21.48
C ILE A 366 0.28 20.97 22.25
N GLY A 367 1.52 20.94 22.72
CA GLY A 367 2.16 22.07 23.44
C GLY A 367 1.49 22.42 24.76
N ASP A 368 0.79 21.49 25.42
CA ASP A 368 0.14 21.72 26.71
C ASP A 368 1.17 21.96 27.81
N PRO A 369 1.21 23.15 28.44
CA PRO A 369 2.16 23.44 29.54
C PRO A 369 2.10 22.46 30.70
N ALA A 370 0.97 21.80 30.93
CA ALA A 370 0.81 20.77 31.94
C ALA A 370 1.65 19.52 31.69
N THR A 371 2.12 19.31 30.46
CA THR A 371 2.94 18.15 30.06
C THR A 371 4.44 18.40 30.07
N LEU A 372 4.86 19.60 30.51
CA LEU A 372 6.28 20.02 30.59
C LEU A 372 7.17 18.94 31.21
N GLN A 373 6.78 18.43 32.38
CA GLN A 373 7.57 17.42 33.09
C GLN A 373 7.70 16.13 32.30
N ALA A 374 6.62 15.69 31.67
CA ALA A 374 6.62 14.47 30.84
C ALA A 374 7.60 14.59 29.67
N LEU A 375 7.63 15.74 28.99
CA LEU A 375 8.60 16.01 27.92
C LEU A 375 10.03 16.15 28.47
N ALA A 376 10.22 16.85 29.60
CA ALA A 376 11.52 17.00 30.23
C ALA A 376 12.14 15.65 30.65
N ASP A 377 11.32 14.68 31.06
CA ASP A 377 11.77 13.33 31.39
C ASP A 377 12.22 12.57 30.13
N ARG A 378 11.61 12.83 28.96
CA ARG A 378 11.97 12.20 27.69
C ARG A 378 13.24 12.75 27.03
N VAL A 379 13.75 13.87 27.47
CA VAL A 379 15.08 14.39 27.06
C VAL A 379 16.21 13.38 27.36
N GLY A 380 16.03 12.49 28.31
CA GLY A 380 16.99 11.44 28.67
C GLY A 380 16.66 10.05 28.10
N ASP A 381 15.72 9.92 27.18
CA ASP A 381 15.32 8.62 26.61
C ASP A 381 16.48 7.92 25.87
N GLU A 382 16.46 6.61 25.84
CA GLU A 382 17.44 5.81 25.10
C GLU A 382 17.37 6.04 23.57
N ASP A 383 16.14 6.28 23.08
CA ASP A 383 15.85 6.52 21.66
C ASP A 383 16.13 7.99 21.32
N LYS A 384 16.97 8.21 20.30
CA LYS A 384 17.35 9.55 19.83
C LYS A 384 16.14 10.37 19.35
N ASP A 385 15.22 9.73 18.62
CA ASP A 385 14.07 10.44 18.04
C ASP A 385 13.09 10.89 19.11
N ILE A 386 13.00 10.15 20.23
CA ILE A 386 12.21 10.55 21.39
C ILE A 386 12.85 11.76 22.08
N ARG A 387 14.19 11.75 22.26
CA ARG A 387 14.90 12.89 22.85
C ARG A 387 14.75 14.15 21.99
N LEU A 388 14.86 13.99 20.66
CA LEU A 388 14.69 15.09 19.70
C LEU A 388 13.28 15.68 19.79
N ALA A 389 12.24 14.83 19.71
CA ALA A 389 10.85 15.26 19.83
C ALA A 389 10.56 15.97 21.16
N ALA A 390 11.14 15.49 22.27
CA ALA A 390 11.01 16.11 23.56
C ALA A 390 11.65 17.53 23.61
N VAL A 391 12.84 17.69 23.04
CA VAL A 391 13.54 18.97 22.94
C VAL A 391 12.76 19.97 22.08
N GLU A 392 12.27 19.52 20.92
CA GLU A 392 11.44 20.33 20.02
C GLU A 392 10.16 20.80 20.73
N GLY A 393 9.45 19.86 21.39
CA GLY A 393 8.24 20.20 22.15
C GLY A 393 8.47 21.19 23.30
N LEU A 394 9.55 21.02 24.07
CA LEU A 394 9.92 21.96 25.10
C LEU A 394 10.23 23.35 24.52
N GLY A 395 10.88 23.43 23.37
CA GLY A 395 11.19 24.69 22.69
C GLY A 395 9.93 25.41 22.16
N GLU A 396 8.99 24.67 21.60
CA GLU A 396 7.73 25.24 21.06
C GLU A 396 6.79 25.76 22.17
N MET A 397 6.92 25.28 23.41
CA MET A 397 6.15 25.80 24.54
C MET A 397 6.52 27.27 24.87
N LYS A 398 7.74 27.72 24.55
CA LYS A 398 8.23 29.09 24.79
C LYS A 398 8.03 29.58 26.22
N ILE A 399 8.19 28.71 27.19
CA ILE A 399 8.02 29.03 28.61
C ILE A 399 9.35 28.89 29.38
N PRO A 400 9.68 29.80 30.33
CA PRO A 400 10.93 29.74 31.11
C PRO A 400 11.13 28.40 31.83
N ALA A 401 10.06 27.76 32.23
CA ALA A 401 10.11 26.46 32.92
C ALA A 401 10.68 25.30 32.03
N ALA A 402 10.76 25.47 30.70
CA ALA A 402 11.39 24.51 29.81
C ALA A 402 12.94 24.60 29.79
N ILE A 403 13.53 25.76 30.22
CA ILE A 403 14.96 26.02 30.16
C ILE A 403 15.81 24.92 30.83
N PRO A 404 15.48 24.39 32.01
CA PRO A 404 16.29 23.34 32.66
C PRO A 404 16.36 22.05 31.82
N GLY A 405 15.25 21.63 31.18
CA GLY A 405 15.20 20.47 30.29
C GLY A 405 16.07 20.70 29.06
N LEU A 406 15.92 21.85 28.40
CA LEU A 406 16.70 22.23 27.22
C LEU A 406 18.20 22.36 27.52
N THR A 407 18.56 22.93 28.67
CA THR A 407 19.97 23.05 29.12
C THR A 407 20.60 21.67 29.31
N ARG A 408 19.85 20.68 29.82
CA ARG A 408 20.33 19.30 29.95
C ARG A 408 20.61 18.71 28.56
N ALA A 409 19.76 18.97 27.58
CA ALA A 409 19.90 18.48 26.22
C ALA A 409 21.12 19.03 25.44
N LEU A 410 21.67 20.18 25.86
CA LEU A 410 22.94 20.71 25.30
C LEU A 410 24.12 19.75 25.50
N ASN A 411 24.05 18.85 26.48
CA ASN A 411 25.07 17.84 26.75
C ASN A 411 24.69 16.44 26.19
N ASP A 412 23.73 16.37 25.30
CA ASP A 412 23.34 15.07 24.68
C ASP A 412 24.50 14.44 23.93
N ARG A 413 24.53 13.12 23.92
CA ARG A 413 25.50 12.32 23.12
C ARG A 413 25.39 12.56 21.61
N ASP A 414 24.18 12.86 21.12
CA ASP A 414 23.91 13.08 19.70
C ASP A 414 24.02 14.57 19.35
N PRO A 415 24.80 14.93 18.29
CA PRO A 415 25.00 16.34 17.92
C PRO A 415 23.73 17.01 17.39
N GLU A 416 22.80 16.26 16.84
CA GLU A 416 21.53 16.80 16.33
C GLU A 416 20.62 17.24 17.50
N VAL A 417 20.54 16.42 18.56
CA VAL A 417 19.80 16.77 19.77
C VAL A 417 20.44 18.02 20.45
N ARG A 418 21.79 18.10 20.53
CA ARG A 418 22.46 19.30 21.08
C ARG A 418 22.13 20.56 20.26
N ARG A 419 22.12 20.45 18.92
CA ARG A 419 21.77 21.58 18.05
C ARG A 419 20.33 22.00 18.25
N ALA A 420 19.37 21.04 18.24
CA ALA A 420 17.97 21.33 18.49
C ALA A 420 17.75 22.03 19.86
N ALA A 421 18.48 21.60 20.90
CA ALA A 421 18.41 22.22 22.22
C ALA A 421 18.90 23.68 22.21
N ALA A 422 19.98 23.98 21.49
CA ALA A 422 20.48 25.34 21.36
C ALA A 422 19.49 26.24 20.61
N GLU A 423 18.91 25.76 19.52
CA GLU A 423 17.87 26.46 18.75
C GLU A 423 16.60 26.70 19.60
N ALA A 424 16.17 25.69 20.36
CA ALA A 424 15.01 25.78 21.24
C ALA A 424 15.21 26.79 22.38
N LEU A 425 16.41 26.85 22.96
CA LEU A 425 16.76 27.87 23.99
C LEU A 425 16.74 29.28 23.42
N GLY A 426 17.16 29.48 22.15
CA GLY A 426 17.03 30.77 21.48
C GLY A 426 15.58 31.24 21.40
N LYS A 427 14.67 30.34 20.99
CA LYS A 427 13.21 30.63 20.88
C LYS A 427 12.54 30.94 22.24
N THR A 428 13.07 30.43 23.36
CA THR A 428 12.49 30.66 24.70
C THR A 428 12.90 31.97 25.31
N GLN A 429 13.87 32.71 24.73
CA GLN A 429 14.35 34.00 25.19
C GLN A 429 13.74 35.19 24.43
N GLU A 430 13.06 34.95 23.34
CA GLU A 430 12.27 35.92 22.56
C GLU A 430 10.84 36.04 23.12
#